data_bd5a7c8414c22150957bd0b353296aba
#
_entry.id   bd5a7c8414c22150957bd0b353296aba
#
_cell.length_a   1.000
_cell.length_b   1.000
_cell.length_c   1.000
_cell.angle_alpha   90.00
_cell.angle_beta   90.00
_cell.angle_gamma   90.00
#
_symmetry.space_group_name_H-M   'P 1'
#
loop_
_entity.id
_entity.type
_entity.pdbx_description
1 polymer ?
#
loop_
_entity_poly.entity_id
_entity_poly.type
_entity_poly.pdbx_seq_one_letter_code
_entity_poly.pdbx_strand_id
1 'polypeptide(L)'
;LGNFKRIKSYCKKKKINFLLSIFGIEELNIIKKLNLKIIKLPSGEINNVPLLKAIAKMNLNIILSTGMAEIKEVEFAIQLLKKNRLSQNKICILQCTTDYPTQLKDVNLNAMNSMKKKFKIKVGLSDHTLENDSSIAAVALGAEVIEKHITLNENMRGPDHKASLNPKKFTDLVNSIRNVEILLGSAHKKPCKAELKHKKIVRKSIVANKNIEKGTKFSEINLMCKRPEGGISPASWEKVIGKKAKKNFKKDDFIIL
;
A
#
# COMPACT_ATOMS: atom_id res chain seq x y z
N LEU A 1 -8.07 19.80 -29.87
CA LEU A 1 -7.04 18.76 -30.09
C LEU A 1 -5.61 19.35 -30.06
N GLY A 2 -5.36 20.54 -30.65
CA GLY A 2 -4.02 21.15 -30.71
C GLY A 2 -3.40 21.35 -29.33
N ASN A 3 -4.14 21.93 -28.38
CA ASN A 3 -3.67 22.14 -27.01
C ASN A 3 -3.33 20.82 -26.30
N PHE A 4 -4.14 19.78 -26.44
CA PHE A 4 -3.86 18.46 -25.87
C PHE A 4 -2.58 17.83 -26.44
N LYS A 5 -2.30 18.00 -27.75
CA LYS A 5 -1.03 17.56 -28.34
C LYS A 5 0.16 18.28 -27.73
N ARG A 6 0.07 19.59 -27.54
CA ARG A 6 1.13 20.40 -26.89
C ARG A 6 1.38 19.94 -25.46
N ILE A 7 0.32 19.80 -24.64
CA ILE A 7 0.43 19.33 -23.26
C ILE A 7 1.04 17.94 -23.21
N LYS A 8 0.54 17.00 -24.03
CA LYS A 8 1.11 15.64 -24.11
C LYS A 8 2.59 15.62 -24.45
N SER A 9 3.00 16.45 -25.45
CA SER A 9 4.42 16.61 -25.83
C SER A 9 5.25 17.16 -24.67
N TYR A 10 4.73 18.14 -23.93
CA TYR A 10 5.38 18.70 -22.75
C TYR A 10 5.50 17.68 -21.62
N CYS A 11 4.43 16.93 -21.32
CA CYS A 11 4.47 15.85 -20.36
C CYS A 11 5.56 14.82 -20.71
N LYS A 12 5.68 14.45 -21.99
CA LYS A 12 6.73 13.54 -22.46
C LYS A 12 8.12 14.09 -22.19
N LYS A 13 8.38 15.38 -22.44
CA LYS A 13 9.65 16.04 -22.11
C LYS A 13 9.94 16.00 -20.61
N LYS A 14 8.91 16.12 -19.78
CA LYS A 14 9.01 16.06 -18.30
C LYS A 14 8.97 14.64 -17.74
N LYS A 15 8.91 13.60 -18.59
CA LYS A 15 8.83 12.19 -18.20
C LYS A 15 7.60 11.86 -17.33
N ILE A 16 6.49 12.54 -17.58
CA ILE A 16 5.19 12.33 -16.93
C ILE A 16 4.21 11.80 -17.98
N ASN A 17 3.42 10.80 -17.63
CA ASN A 17 2.37 10.29 -18.49
C ASN A 17 1.20 11.28 -18.56
N PHE A 18 0.71 11.51 -19.77
CA PHE A 18 -0.47 12.33 -20.00
C PHE A 18 -1.72 11.45 -19.96
N LEU A 19 -2.71 11.85 -19.17
CA LEU A 19 -3.98 11.17 -18.96
C LEU A 19 -5.14 12.15 -19.22
N LEU A 20 -6.26 11.66 -19.70
CA LEU A 20 -7.50 12.44 -19.83
C LEU A 20 -8.66 11.73 -19.15
N SER A 21 -9.51 12.53 -18.48
CA SER A 21 -10.84 12.11 -18.06
C SER A 21 -11.82 12.23 -19.24
N ILE A 22 -12.76 11.31 -19.32
CA ILE A 22 -13.74 11.20 -20.41
C ILE A 22 -15.15 11.25 -19.82
N PHE A 23 -15.99 12.12 -20.37
CA PHE A 23 -17.36 12.36 -19.95
C PHE A 23 -18.38 11.99 -21.03
N GLY A 24 -17.93 11.71 -22.27
CA GLY A 24 -18.81 11.39 -23.40
C GLY A 24 -18.14 10.58 -24.50
N ILE A 25 -18.96 10.05 -25.41
CA ILE A 25 -18.50 9.22 -26.53
C ILE A 25 -17.69 10.04 -27.55
N GLU A 26 -18.03 11.32 -27.72
CA GLU A 26 -17.39 12.23 -28.67
C GLU A 26 -15.91 12.38 -28.39
N GLU A 27 -15.51 12.30 -27.12
CA GLU A 27 -14.13 12.45 -26.67
C GLU A 27 -13.24 11.24 -27.03
N LEU A 28 -13.85 10.09 -27.34
CA LEU A 28 -13.11 8.88 -27.74
C LEU A 28 -12.28 9.10 -29.00
N ASN A 29 -12.71 10.00 -29.90
CA ASN A 29 -11.93 10.38 -31.07
C ASN A 29 -10.63 11.12 -30.68
N ILE A 30 -10.67 11.93 -29.62
CA ILE A 30 -9.50 12.61 -29.08
C ILE A 30 -8.52 11.58 -28.54
N ILE A 31 -8.99 10.59 -27.79
CA ILE A 31 -8.17 9.50 -27.24
C ILE A 31 -7.45 8.75 -28.35
N LYS A 32 -8.16 8.37 -29.43
CA LYS A 32 -7.57 7.71 -30.61
C LYS A 32 -6.50 8.58 -31.27
N LYS A 33 -6.83 9.86 -31.58
CA LYS A 33 -5.91 10.80 -32.23
C LYS A 33 -4.66 11.10 -31.39
N LEU A 34 -4.80 11.04 -30.06
CA LEU A 34 -3.67 11.19 -29.13
C LEU A 34 -2.95 9.87 -28.84
N ASN A 35 -3.43 8.75 -29.31
CA ASN A 35 -2.89 7.40 -29.03
C ASN A 35 -2.62 7.20 -27.54
N LEU A 36 -3.64 7.48 -26.69
CA LEU A 36 -3.54 7.24 -25.25
C LEU A 36 -3.72 5.75 -24.96
N LYS A 37 -3.03 5.26 -23.93
CA LYS A 37 -3.08 3.84 -23.52
C LYS A 37 -3.87 3.65 -22.23
N ILE A 38 -4.09 4.74 -21.51
CA ILE A 38 -4.81 4.77 -20.22
C ILE A 38 -5.80 5.93 -20.30
N ILE A 39 -6.99 5.71 -19.76
CA ILE A 39 -8.05 6.73 -19.64
C ILE A 39 -8.64 6.72 -18.26
N LYS A 40 -9.14 7.89 -17.82
CA LYS A 40 -9.88 8.06 -16.59
C LYS A 40 -11.37 8.20 -16.87
N LEU A 41 -12.18 7.50 -16.09
CA LEU A 41 -13.64 7.65 -16.06
C LEU A 41 -14.04 8.22 -14.70
N PRO A 42 -14.68 9.39 -14.66
CA PRO A 42 -15.20 9.95 -13.42
C PRO A 42 -16.38 9.16 -12.88
N SER A 43 -16.69 9.35 -11.61
CA SER A 43 -17.73 8.60 -10.89
C SER A 43 -19.11 8.68 -11.56
N GLY A 44 -19.45 9.84 -12.13
CA GLY A 44 -20.73 10.03 -12.82
C GLY A 44 -20.96 9.14 -14.04
N GLU A 45 -19.88 8.57 -14.60
CA GLU A 45 -19.97 7.74 -15.80
C GLU A 45 -20.10 6.23 -15.50
N ILE A 46 -20.20 5.85 -14.23
CA ILE A 46 -20.22 4.43 -13.84
C ILE A 46 -21.41 3.65 -14.40
N ASN A 47 -22.53 4.30 -14.63
CA ASN A 47 -23.74 3.71 -15.20
C ASN A 47 -23.98 4.11 -16.67
N ASN A 48 -23.05 4.82 -17.33
CA ASN A 48 -23.13 5.22 -18.71
C ASN A 48 -22.83 4.03 -19.65
N VAL A 49 -23.84 3.18 -19.87
CA VAL A 49 -23.72 1.94 -20.64
C VAL A 49 -23.17 2.16 -22.06
N PRO A 50 -23.63 3.15 -22.83
CA PRO A 50 -23.10 3.40 -24.19
C PRO A 50 -21.59 3.73 -24.14
N LEU A 51 -21.15 4.59 -23.21
CA LEU A 51 -19.77 4.97 -23.07
C LEU A 51 -18.90 3.79 -22.64
N LEU A 52 -19.31 3.03 -21.63
CA LEU A 52 -18.58 1.86 -21.12
C LEU A 52 -18.39 0.80 -22.21
N LYS A 53 -19.42 0.53 -23.03
CA LYS A 53 -19.31 -0.39 -24.18
C LYS A 53 -18.33 0.10 -25.24
N ALA A 54 -18.37 1.40 -25.56
CA ALA A 54 -17.48 1.99 -26.55
C ALA A 54 -16.01 1.95 -26.10
N ILE A 55 -15.75 2.25 -24.82
CA ILE A 55 -14.43 2.22 -24.22
C ILE A 55 -13.87 0.79 -24.14
N ALA A 56 -14.68 -0.18 -23.75
CA ALA A 56 -14.25 -1.59 -23.69
C ALA A 56 -13.70 -2.08 -25.03
N LYS A 57 -14.35 -1.69 -26.15
CA LYS A 57 -13.89 -2.01 -27.51
C LYS A 57 -12.54 -1.39 -27.89
N MET A 58 -12.13 -0.31 -27.22
CA MET A 58 -10.82 0.31 -27.45
C MET A 58 -9.67 -0.46 -26.81
N ASN A 59 -9.98 -1.37 -25.89
CA ASN A 59 -9.02 -2.25 -25.23
C ASN A 59 -7.89 -1.50 -24.48
N LEU A 60 -8.21 -0.33 -23.88
CA LEU A 60 -7.29 0.51 -23.10
C LEU A 60 -7.29 0.13 -21.63
N ASN A 61 -6.28 0.59 -20.89
CA ASN A 61 -6.34 0.56 -19.43
C ASN A 61 -7.33 1.62 -18.94
N ILE A 62 -8.16 1.27 -17.97
CA ILE A 62 -9.21 2.13 -17.43
C ILE A 62 -8.99 2.35 -15.95
N ILE A 63 -9.06 3.61 -15.53
CA ILE A 63 -9.18 4.02 -14.13
C ILE A 63 -10.58 4.57 -13.94
N LEU A 64 -11.42 3.87 -13.17
CA LEU A 64 -12.83 4.22 -12.93
C LEU A 64 -13.04 4.61 -11.47
N SER A 65 -13.47 5.84 -11.21
CA SER A 65 -13.90 6.26 -9.88
C SER A 65 -15.30 5.77 -9.55
N THR A 66 -15.57 5.51 -8.26
CA THR A 66 -16.80 4.87 -7.77
C THR A 66 -17.59 5.73 -6.79
N GLY A 67 -17.37 7.05 -6.78
CA GLY A 67 -18.13 7.98 -5.93
C GLY A 67 -19.63 7.91 -6.21
N MET A 68 -20.45 8.05 -5.17
CA MET A 68 -21.91 7.94 -5.20
C MET A 68 -22.46 6.54 -5.55
N ALA A 69 -21.60 5.58 -5.91
CA ALA A 69 -22.04 4.27 -6.37
C ALA A 69 -22.14 3.26 -5.23
N GLU A 70 -23.17 2.44 -5.28
CA GLU A 70 -23.27 1.23 -4.48
C GLU A 70 -22.42 0.09 -5.09
N ILE A 71 -22.06 -0.88 -4.26
CA ILE A 71 -21.24 -2.03 -4.69
C ILE A 71 -21.84 -2.81 -5.88
N LYS A 72 -23.18 -2.84 -6.00
CA LYS A 72 -23.88 -3.47 -7.12
C LYS A 72 -23.67 -2.73 -8.42
N GLU A 73 -23.63 -1.40 -8.41
CA GLU A 73 -23.37 -0.56 -9.57
C GLU A 73 -21.93 -0.70 -10.05
N VAL A 74 -20.98 -0.75 -9.10
CA VAL A 74 -19.57 -1.04 -9.41
C VAL A 74 -19.43 -2.42 -10.07
N GLU A 75 -20.11 -3.43 -9.53
CA GLU A 75 -20.13 -4.78 -10.10
C GLU A 75 -20.70 -4.79 -11.50
N PHE A 76 -21.82 -4.11 -11.72
CA PHE A 76 -22.45 -3.97 -13.03
C PHE A 76 -21.49 -3.37 -14.06
N ALA A 77 -20.83 -2.24 -13.71
CA ALA A 77 -19.89 -1.59 -14.61
C ALA A 77 -18.71 -2.51 -14.99
N ILE A 78 -18.12 -3.20 -14.01
CA ILE A 78 -17.01 -4.15 -14.23
C ILE A 78 -17.49 -5.31 -15.14
N GLN A 79 -18.65 -5.88 -14.87
CA GLN A 79 -19.20 -6.98 -15.67
C GLN A 79 -19.50 -6.53 -17.10
N LEU A 80 -20.03 -5.32 -17.29
CA LEU A 80 -20.30 -4.75 -18.60
C LEU A 80 -19.00 -4.57 -19.41
N LEU A 81 -17.95 -4.05 -18.80
CA LEU A 81 -16.64 -3.90 -19.43
C LEU A 81 -16.08 -5.26 -19.85
N LYS A 82 -16.12 -6.25 -18.95
CA LYS A 82 -15.67 -7.64 -19.23
C LYS A 82 -16.47 -8.32 -20.32
N LYS A 83 -17.81 -8.20 -20.31
CA LYS A 83 -18.70 -8.74 -21.35
C LYS A 83 -18.37 -8.16 -22.72
N ASN A 84 -17.87 -6.92 -22.78
CA ASN A 84 -17.43 -6.29 -24.02
C ASN A 84 -15.91 -6.47 -24.29
N ARG A 85 -15.33 -7.56 -23.79
CA ARG A 85 -13.98 -8.07 -24.07
C ARG A 85 -12.82 -7.26 -23.45
N LEU A 86 -13.09 -6.37 -22.48
CA LEU A 86 -12.01 -5.74 -21.74
C LEU A 86 -11.46 -6.73 -20.71
N SER A 87 -10.15 -6.95 -20.74
CA SER A 87 -9.48 -7.82 -19.76
C SER A 87 -9.50 -7.21 -18.36
N GLN A 88 -9.73 -8.03 -17.35
CA GLN A 88 -9.84 -7.62 -15.95
C GLN A 88 -8.58 -6.90 -15.43
N ASN A 89 -7.39 -7.28 -15.88
CA ASN A 89 -6.11 -6.67 -15.50
C ASN A 89 -5.93 -5.23 -16.06
N LYS A 90 -6.82 -4.80 -16.96
CA LYS A 90 -6.85 -3.43 -17.50
C LYS A 90 -7.79 -2.51 -16.72
N ILE A 91 -8.48 -3.01 -15.71
CA ILE A 91 -9.43 -2.24 -14.91
C ILE A 91 -8.79 -1.92 -13.56
N CYS A 92 -8.76 -0.64 -13.21
CA CYS A 92 -8.48 -0.15 -11.87
C CYS A 92 -9.68 0.66 -11.40
N ILE A 93 -10.20 0.36 -10.20
CA ILE A 93 -11.29 1.15 -9.60
C ILE A 93 -10.76 1.97 -8.45
N LEU A 94 -11.27 3.18 -8.31
CA LEU A 94 -10.89 4.07 -7.21
C LEU A 94 -12.05 4.20 -6.24
N GLN A 95 -11.81 3.90 -4.96
CA GLN A 95 -12.67 4.43 -3.90
C GLN A 95 -12.69 5.94 -4.02
N CYS A 96 -13.86 6.53 -3.90
CA CYS A 96 -14.04 7.96 -4.11
C CYS A 96 -15.25 8.44 -3.32
N THR A 97 -15.15 9.61 -2.71
CA THR A 97 -16.27 10.37 -2.17
C THR A 97 -16.42 11.65 -2.97
N THR A 98 -17.59 11.83 -3.60
CA THR A 98 -17.85 12.99 -4.47
C THR A 98 -18.35 14.16 -3.61
N ASP A 99 -17.43 14.70 -2.81
CA ASP A 99 -17.60 15.90 -1.98
C ASP A 99 -16.28 16.67 -1.97
N TYR A 100 -16.31 17.99 -2.13
CA TYR A 100 -15.14 18.84 -2.41
C TYR A 100 -15.07 20.05 -1.46
N PRO A 101 -14.33 20.01 -0.34
CA PRO A 101 -13.48 18.92 0.14
C PRO A 101 -14.25 17.83 0.90
N THR A 102 -13.80 16.58 0.78
CA THR A 102 -14.32 15.44 1.56
C THR A 102 -13.89 15.53 3.02
N GLN A 103 -14.81 15.28 3.97
CA GLN A 103 -14.49 15.14 5.38
C GLN A 103 -13.84 13.76 5.66
N LEU A 104 -12.90 13.69 6.60
CA LEU A 104 -12.17 12.45 6.90
C LEU A 104 -13.09 11.27 7.25
N LYS A 105 -14.20 11.51 7.97
CA LYS A 105 -15.17 10.47 8.34
C LYS A 105 -15.87 9.82 7.14
N ASP A 106 -15.91 10.52 5.99
CA ASP A 106 -16.64 10.10 4.79
C ASP A 106 -15.74 9.46 3.72
N VAL A 107 -14.41 9.37 3.95
CA VAL A 107 -13.45 8.77 3.01
C VAL A 107 -13.64 7.26 2.85
N ASN A 108 -13.94 6.54 3.93
CA ASN A 108 -14.24 5.11 3.96
C ASN A 108 -13.23 4.22 3.20
N LEU A 109 -11.97 4.25 3.60
CA LEU A 109 -10.90 3.45 2.96
C LEU A 109 -11.15 1.94 3.01
N ASN A 110 -11.92 1.45 3.99
CA ASN A 110 -12.27 0.03 4.07
C ASN A 110 -13.09 -0.45 2.87
N ALA A 111 -13.85 0.44 2.23
CA ALA A 111 -14.57 0.12 0.99
C ALA A 111 -13.61 -0.25 -0.15
N MET A 112 -12.45 0.40 -0.24
CA MET A 112 -11.38 0.05 -1.20
C MET A 112 -10.94 -1.42 -1.02
N ASN A 113 -10.68 -1.84 0.22
CA ASN A 113 -10.29 -3.22 0.51
C ASN A 113 -11.41 -4.22 0.21
N SER A 114 -12.66 -3.86 0.49
CA SER A 114 -13.81 -4.69 0.18
C SER A 114 -13.96 -4.89 -1.34
N MET A 115 -13.80 -3.83 -2.13
CA MET A 115 -13.79 -3.90 -3.59
C MET A 115 -12.63 -4.74 -4.12
N LYS A 116 -11.40 -4.59 -3.56
CA LYS A 116 -10.23 -5.40 -3.93
C LYS A 116 -10.49 -6.89 -3.72
N LYS A 117 -11.04 -7.27 -2.55
CA LYS A 117 -11.35 -8.65 -2.21
C LYS A 117 -12.45 -9.23 -3.11
N LYS A 118 -13.53 -8.47 -3.34
CA LYS A 118 -14.70 -8.91 -4.12
C LYS A 118 -14.36 -9.07 -5.59
N PHE A 119 -13.74 -8.08 -6.21
CA PHE A 119 -13.57 -8.05 -7.66
C PHE A 119 -12.22 -8.59 -8.13
N LYS A 120 -11.24 -8.74 -7.26
CA LYS A 120 -9.87 -9.20 -7.56
C LYS A 120 -9.21 -8.40 -8.69
N ILE A 121 -9.40 -7.09 -8.66
CA ILE A 121 -8.81 -6.12 -9.59
C ILE A 121 -7.99 -5.09 -8.84
N LYS A 122 -7.24 -4.27 -9.58
CA LYS A 122 -6.51 -3.13 -9.04
C LYS A 122 -7.45 -2.13 -8.41
N VAL A 123 -7.04 -1.59 -7.27
CA VAL A 123 -7.80 -0.56 -6.55
C VAL A 123 -6.92 0.64 -6.23
N GLY A 124 -7.55 1.77 -6.01
CA GLY A 124 -6.90 3.00 -5.58
C GLY A 124 -7.87 3.94 -4.88
N LEU A 125 -7.44 5.16 -4.67
CA LEU A 125 -8.23 6.23 -4.06
C LEU A 125 -8.25 7.46 -4.97
N SER A 126 -9.44 8.00 -5.23
CA SER A 126 -9.63 9.36 -5.73
C SER A 126 -9.96 10.23 -4.52
N ASP A 127 -8.97 11.04 -4.11
CA ASP A 127 -8.95 11.71 -2.82
C ASP A 127 -9.26 13.20 -2.96
N HIS A 128 -10.34 13.64 -2.33
CA HIS A 128 -10.79 15.03 -2.29
C HIS A 128 -10.67 15.66 -0.89
N THR A 129 -9.94 15.02 0.04
CA THR A 129 -9.62 15.62 1.34
C THR A 129 -8.60 16.76 1.19
N LEU A 130 -8.50 17.62 2.22
CA LEU A 130 -7.52 18.73 2.20
C LEU A 130 -6.09 18.27 2.51
N GLU A 131 -5.96 17.22 3.31
CA GLU A 131 -4.68 16.75 3.81
C GLU A 131 -4.21 15.49 3.07
N ASN A 132 -3.04 14.99 3.44
CA ASN A 132 -2.39 13.85 2.78
C ASN A 132 -2.69 12.50 3.43
N ASP A 133 -3.29 12.49 4.62
CA ASP A 133 -3.44 11.30 5.48
C ASP A 133 -4.23 10.18 4.80
N SER A 134 -5.34 10.52 4.13
CA SER A 134 -6.19 9.56 3.41
C SER A 134 -5.43 8.87 2.27
N SER A 135 -4.68 9.63 1.48
CA SER A 135 -3.85 9.11 0.39
C SER A 135 -2.72 8.22 0.90
N ILE A 136 -2.03 8.63 1.97
CA ILE A 136 -0.95 7.88 2.62
C ILE A 136 -1.49 6.56 3.19
N ALA A 137 -2.61 6.62 3.91
CA ALA A 137 -3.28 5.45 4.46
C ALA A 137 -3.77 4.49 3.37
N ALA A 138 -4.32 5.01 2.26
CA ALA A 138 -4.75 4.20 1.12
C ALA A 138 -3.59 3.40 0.52
N VAL A 139 -2.40 4.02 0.37
CA VAL A 139 -1.19 3.33 -0.11
C VAL A 139 -0.77 2.23 0.86
N ALA A 140 -0.78 2.49 2.17
CA ALA A 140 -0.49 1.47 3.18
C ALA A 140 -1.49 0.29 3.14
N LEU A 141 -2.73 0.55 2.76
CA LEU A 141 -3.78 -0.46 2.53
C LEU A 141 -3.71 -1.12 1.14
N GLY A 142 -2.73 -0.76 0.32
CA GLY A 142 -2.46 -1.38 -0.97
C GLY A 142 -3.19 -0.75 -2.16
N ALA A 143 -3.43 0.56 -2.12
CA ALA A 143 -3.81 1.34 -3.29
C ALA A 143 -2.68 1.34 -4.32
N GLU A 144 -3.01 1.08 -5.58
CA GLU A 144 -2.05 1.14 -6.69
C GLU A 144 -2.10 2.47 -7.45
N VAL A 145 -3.16 3.24 -7.25
CA VAL A 145 -3.39 4.56 -7.87
C VAL A 145 -3.92 5.51 -6.81
N ILE A 146 -3.33 6.69 -6.74
CA ILE A 146 -3.86 7.85 -6.01
C ILE A 146 -4.17 8.93 -7.02
N GLU A 147 -5.38 9.45 -6.97
CA GLU A 147 -5.82 10.62 -7.75
C GLU A 147 -6.08 11.76 -6.77
N LYS A 148 -5.51 12.93 -7.05
CA LYS A 148 -5.60 14.10 -6.19
C LYS A 148 -5.64 15.36 -7.02
N HIS A 149 -6.48 16.32 -6.65
CA HIS A 149 -6.53 17.63 -7.28
C HIS A 149 -5.26 18.44 -7.00
N ILE A 150 -4.78 19.17 -8.02
CA ILE A 150 -3.63 20.08 -7.91
C ILE A 150 -4.02 21.46 -8.43
N THR A 151 -3.55 22.50 -7.74
CA THR A 151 -3.71 23.89 -8.16
C THR A 151 -2.41 24.67 -7.98
N LEU A 152 -2.26 25.77 -8.66
CA LEU A 152 -1.13 26.68 -8.40
C LEU A 152 -1.33 27.48 -7.11
N ASN A 153 -2.60 27.76 -6.73
CA ASN A 153 -2.95 28.48 -5.51
C ASN A 153 -4.39 28.13 -5.11
N GLU A 154 -4.58 27.70 -3.86
CA GLU A 154 -5.88 27.32 -3.31
C GLU A 154 -6.88 28.49 -3.24
N ASN A 155 -6.40 29.74 -3.28
CA ASN A 155 -7.22 30.95 -3.24
C ASN A 155 -7.71 31.43 -4.63
N MET A 156 -7.39 30.71 -5.71
CA MET A 156 -7.88 31.03 -7.03
C MET A 156 -9.40 30.90 -7.11
N ARG A 157 -10.03 31.67 -8.01
CA ARG A 157 -11.47 31.56 -8.28
C ARG A 157 -11.74 30.27 -9.09
N GLY A 158 -12.70 29.46 -8.64
CA GLY A 158 -13.13 28.23 -9.29
C GLY A 158 -13.55 27.18 -8.26
N PRO A 159 -14.27 26.14 -8.67
CA PRO A 159 -14.91 25.20 -7.74
C PRO A 159 -13.91 24.35 -6.96
N ASP A 160 -12.82 23.90 -7.60
CA ASP A 160 -11.98 22.83 -7.05
C ASP A 160 -10.69 23.32 -6.37
N HIS A 161 -10.33 24.61 -6.49
CA HIS A 161 -9.08 25.13 -5.94
C HIS A 161 -8.95 24.95 -4.43
N LYS A 162 -10.06 25.13 -3.69
CA LYS A 162 -10.10 24.96 -2.23
C LYS A 162 -9.88 23.53 -1.78
N ALA A 163 -10.22 22.55 -2.61
CA ALA A 163 -10.02 21.12 -2.36
C ALA A 163 -8.74 20.56 -3.00
N SER A 164 -7.91 21.42 -3.59
CA SER A 164 -6.70 21.03 -4.33
C SER A 164 -5.45 21.28 -3.52
N LEU A 165 -4.42 20.49 -3.75
CA LEU A 165 -3.09 20.71 -3.20
C LEU A 165 -2.30 21.70 -4.07
N ASN A 166 -1.57 22.62 -3.44
CA ASN A 166 -0.56 23.41 -4.15
C ASN A 166 0.67 22.55 -4.48
N PRO A 167 1.61 23.01 -5.34
CA PRO A 167 2.75 22.19 -5.77
C PRO A 167 3.64 21.72 -4.63
N LYS A 168 3.78 22.50 -3.54
CA LYS A 168 4.57 22.11 -2.36
C LYS A 168 3.90 20.94 -1.64
N LYS A 169 2.63 21.08 -1.26
CA LYS A 169 1.86 20.02 -0.59
C LYS A 169 1.78 18.76 -1.45
N PHE A 170 1.65 18.91 -2.78
CA PHE A 170 1.65 17.77 -3.69
C PHE A 170 3.00 17.05 -3.72
N THR A 171 4.10 17.79 -3.69
CA THR A 171 5.45 17.21 -3.57
C THR A 171 5.62 16.45 -2.25
N ASP A 172 5.14 17.03 -1.13
CA ASP A 172 5.18 16.39 0.18
C ASP A 172 4.35 15.09 0.20
N LEU A 173 3.17 15.10 -0.45
CA LEU A 173 2.36 13.89 -0.63
C LEU A 173 3.13 12.80 -1.38
N VAL A 174 3.72 13.13 -2.53
CA VAL A 174 4.47 12.15 -3.33
C VAL A 174 5.64 11.58 -2.52
N ASN A 175 6.40 12.41 -1.81
CA ASN A 175 7.51 11.96 -0.97
C ASN A 175 7.02 11.04 0.16
N SER A 176 5.91 11.39 0.82
CA SER A 176 5.31 10.58 1.87
C SER A 176 4.86 9.21 1.35
N ILE A 177 4.25 9.16 0.17
CA ILE A 177 3.87 7.91 -0.49
C ILE A 177 5.11 7.04 -0.76
N ARG A 178 6.20 7.61 -1.30
CA ARG A 178 7.43 6.86 -1.56
C ARG A 178 8.06 6.32 -0.26
N ASN A 179 7.99 7.09 0.81
CA ASN A 179 8.44 6.63 2.13
C ASN A 179 7.60 5.44 2.63
N VAL A 180 6.27 5.50 2.49
CA VAL A 180 5.39 4.38 2.87
C VAL A 180 5.70 3.13 2.07
N GLU A 181 5.92 3.23 0.76
CA GLU A 181 6.31 2.10 -0.09
C GLU A 181 7.59 1.41 0.43
N ILE A 182 8.58 2.20 0.88
CA ILE A 182 9.82 1.68 1.50
C ILE A 182 9.51 1.02 2.85
N LEU A 183 8.68 1.67 3.69
CA LEU A 183 8.33 1.19 5.03
C LEU A 183 7.55 -0.14 5.01
N LEU A 184 6.73 -0.37 4.00
CA LEU A 184 5.98 -1.62 3.85
C LEU A 184 6.90 -2.84 3.69
N GLY A 185 8.08 -2.68 3.13
CA GLY A 185 9.10 -3.73 3.06
C GLY A 185 8.60 -5.03 2.44
N SER A 186 8.80 -6.14 3.15
CA SER A 186 8.38 -7.47 2.69
C SER A 186 7.61 -8.23 3.78
N ALA A 187 6.73 -9.16 3.36
CA ALA A 187 5.95 -10.00 4.26
C ALA A 187 6.81 -11.00 5.08
N HIS A 188 8.10 -11.17 4.75
CA HIS A 188 8.98 -12.06 5.48
C HIS A 188 9.54 -11.41 6.73
N LYS A 189 9.16 -11.88 7.91
CA LYS A 189 9.74 -11.45 9.19
C LYS A 189 11.15 -12.01 9.35
N LYS A 190 12.15 -11.18 9.10
CA LYS A 190 13.56 -11.48 9.34
C LYS A 190 14.28 -10.28 9.94
N PRO A 191 15.35 -10.51 10.74
CA PRO A 191 16.15 -9.41 11.24
C PRO A 191 16.86 -8.68 10.09
N CYS A 192 16.94 -7.36 10.17
CA CYS A 192 17.75 -6.58 9.25
C CYS A 192 19.25 -6.72 9.57
N LYS A 193 20.10 -6.26 8.65
CA LYS A 193 21.57 -6.34 8.86
C LYS A 193 22.04 -5.65 10.15
N ALA A 194 21.42 -4.55 10.52
CA ALA A 194 21.75 -3.83 11.77
C ALA A 194 21.39 -4.66 13.00
N GLU A 195 20.22 -5.30 13.02
CA GLU A 195 19.80 -6.16 14.14
C GLU A 195 20.71 -7.38 14.34
N LEU A 196 21.27 -7.94 13.25
CA LEU A 196 22.15 -9.10 13.35
C LEU A 196 23.40 -8.82 14.18
N LYS A 197 23.92 -7.58 14.15
CA LYS A 197 25.05 -7.16 14.99
C LYS A 197 24.68 -7.17 16.48
N HIS A 198 23.47 -6.73 16.81
CA HIS A 198 22.99 -6.67 18.17
C HIS A 198 22.50 -8.02 18.72
N LYS A 199 22.09 -8.92 17.83
CA LYS A 199 21.54 -10.23 18.21
C LYS A 199 22.46 -10.99 19.16
N LYS A 200 23.76 -11.06 18.84
CA LYS A 200 24.77 -11.76 19.65
C LYS A 200 24.93 -11.16 21.05
N ILE A 201 24.77 -9.85 21.18
CA ILE A 201 24.95 -9.13 22.46
C ILE A 201 23.69 -9.21 23.32
N VAL A 202 22.51 -9.07 22.68
CA VAL A 202 21.23 -8.87 23.39
C VAL A 202 20.55 -10.20 23.73
N ARG A 203 20.72 -11.24 22.92
CA ARG A 203 20.14 -12.54 23.20
C ARG A 203 20.85 -13.21 24.39
N LYS A 204 20.11 -14.07 25.07
CA LYS A 204 20.60 -14.78 26.26
C LYS A 204 21.03 -16.19 25.92
N SER A 205 21.85 -16.73 26.81
CA SER A 205 22.22 -18.16 26.88
C SER A 205 21.83 -18.71 28.24
N ILE A 206 21.68 -20.03 28.34
CA ILE A 206 21.51 -20.71 29.62
C ILE A 206 22.88 -20.78 30.31
N VAL A 207 22.96 -20.28 31.56
CA VAL A 207 24.15 -20.26 32.37
C VAL A 207 23.87 -20.85 33.76
N ALA A 208 24.94 -21.20 34.47
CA ALA A 208 24.86 -21.62 35.88
C ALA A 208 24.49 -20.43 36.78
N ASN A 209 23.43 -20.54 37.59
CA ASN A 209 23.02 -19.53 38.57
C ASN A 209 23.89 -19.58 39.84
N LYS A 210 24.53 -20.72 40.09
CA LYS A 210 25.47 -20.98 41.20
C LYS A 210 26.48 -22.03 40.75
N ASN A 211 27.47 -22.33 41.55
CA ASN A 211 28.38 -23.44 41.26
C ASN A 211 27.62 -24.78 41.20
N ILE A 212 27.89 -25.54 40.15
CA ILE A 212 27.25 -26.85 39.88
C ILE A 212 28.34 -27.91 39.73
N GLU A 213 28.32 -28.93 40.59
CA GLU A 213 29.26 -30.04 40.50
C GLU A 213 28.89 -31.04 39.38
N LYS A 214 29.90 -31.70 38.85
CA LYS A 214 29.71 -32.79 37.88
C LYS A 214 28.78 -33.84 38.47
N GLY A 215 27.83 -34.30 37.65
CA GLY A 215 26.80 -35.28 38.03
C GLY A 215 25.50 -34.68 38.58
N THR A 216 25.53 -33.39 39.03
CA THR A 216 24.32 -32.71 39.52
C THR A 216 23.31 -32.53 38.40
N LYS A 217 22.01 -32.76 38.68
CA LYS A 217 20.93 -32.47 37.74
C LYS A 217 20.69 -30.98 37.58
N PHE A 218 20.56 -30.52 36.35
CA PHE A 218 20.14 -29.14 36.04
C PHE A 218 18.69 -28.94 36.45
N SER A 219 18.41 -27.81 37.08
CA SER A 219 17.08 -27.43 37.58
C SER A 219 16.88 -25.93 37.47
N GLU A 220 15.65 -25.45 37.61
CA GLU A 220 15.31 -24.03 37.67
C GLU A 220 16.04 -23.27 38.76
N ILE A 221 16.47 -23.97 39.85
CA ILE A 221 17.19 -23.36 40.99
C ILE A 221 18.66 -23.07 40.66
N ASN A 222 19.29 -23.97 39.84
CA ASN A 222 20.74 -23.87 39.58
C ASN A 222 21.07 -23.33 38.16
N LEU A 223 20.06 -23.04 37.34
CA LEU A 223 20.22 -22.41 36.03
C LEU A 223 19.57 -21.05 35.97
N MET A 224 20.02 -20.24 35.05
CA MET A 224 19.41 -18.97 34.69
C MET A 224 19.75 -18.59 33.26
N CYS A 225 19.12 -17.51 32.75
CA CYS A 225 19.38 -16.99 31.40
C CYS A 225 20.05 -15.62 31.47
N LYS A 226 21.29 -15.51 31.02
CA LYS A 226 22.06 -14.26 30.94
C LYS A 226 22.50 -13.95 29.50
N ARG A 227 22.74 -12.66 29.21
CA ARG A 227 23.49 -12.20 28.04
C ARG A 227 24.96 -12.48 28.18
N PRO A 228 25.73 -12.69 27.11
CA PRO A 228 25.36 -12.64 25.68
C PRO A 228 24.88 -13.98 25.12
N GLU A 229 24.57 -14.03 23.81
CA GLU A 229 24.44 -15.26 23.03
C GLU A 229 25.83 -15.90 22.85
N GLY A 230 25.99 -17.17 23.10
CA GLY A 230 27.27 -17.89 22.99
C GLY A 230 27.20 -19.31 23.54
N GLY A 231 26.17 -19.59 24.33
CA GLY A 231 25.86 -20.91 24.88
C GLY A 231 24.54 -21.47 24.35
N ILE A 232 23.95 -22.41 25.09
CA ILE A 232 22.64 -22.99 24.75
C ILE A 232 21.56 -21.92 24.81
N SER A 233 20.76 -21.84 23.75
CA SER A 233 19.63 -20.91 23.69
C SER A 233 18.61 -21.19 24.79
N PRO A 234 18.05 -20.18 25.46
CA PRO A 234 16.91 -20.34 26.38
C PRO A 234 15.72 -21.08 25.79
N ALA A 235 15.53 -21.07 24.50
CA ALA A 235 14.49 -21.85 23.82
C ALA A 235 14.66 -23.37 24.01
N SER A 236 15.81 -23.81 24.45
CA SER A 236 16.09 -25.22 24.77
C SER A 236 16.00 -25.51 26.26
N TRP A 237 15.41 -24.63 27.08
CA TRP A 237 15.35 -24.74 28.54
C TRP A 237 14.86 -26.13 28.99
N GLU A 238 13.70 -26.54 28.54
CA GLU A 238 13.10 -27.84 28.89
C GLU A 238 13.98 -29.04 28.49
N LYS A 239 14.81 -28.88 27.47
CA LYS A 239 15.74 -29.94 27.02
C LYS A 239 16.98 -30.02 27.91
N VAL A 240 17.27 -28.98 28.70
CA VAL A 240 18.41 -28.92 29.61
C VAL A 240 18.04 -29.36 31.02
N ILE A 241 16.87 -28.95 31.50
CA ILE A 241 16.35 -29.35 32.82
C ILE A 241 16.34 -30.89 32.97
N GLY A 242 16.79 -31.34 34.13
CA GLY A 242 16.85 -32.78 34.47
C GLY A 242 18.07 -33.53 33.93
N LYS A 243 18.83 -32.94 32.96
CA LYS A 243 20.09 -33.54 32.51
C LYS A 243 21.18 -33.38 33.58
N LYS A 244 22.16 -34.26 33.58
CA LYS A 244 23.29 -34.24 34.51
C LYS A 244 24.46 -33.40 33.97
N ALA A 245 25.05 -32.58 34.79
CA ALA A 245 26.28 -31.81 34.48
C ALA A 245 27.43 -32.77 34.14
N LYS A 246 28.05 -32.62 32.99
CA LYS A 246 29.17 -33.44 32.54
C LYS A 246 30.51 -32.99 33.14
N LYS A 247 30.58 -31.77 33.65
CA LYS A 247 31.75 -31.17 34.34
C LYS A 247 31.26 -30.22 35.45
N ASN A 248 32.20 -29.71 36.22
CA ASN A 248 31.90 -28.63 37.16
C ASN A 248 31.67 -27.31 36.39
N PHE A 249 30.69 -26.53 36.83
CA PHE A 249 30.39 -25.21 36.33
C PHE A 249 30.49 -24.19 37.46
N LYS A 250 31.16 -23.07 37.23
CA LYS A 250 31.12 -21.92 38.15
C LYS A 250 29.86 -21.11 37.83
N LYS A 251 29.44 -20.27 38.78
CA LYS A 251 28.39 -19.29 38.54
C LYS A 251 28.72 -18.49 37.29
N ASP A 252 27.71 -18.28 36.44
CA ASP A 252 27.76 -17.56 35.17
C ASP A 252 28.42 -18.31 33.99
N ASP A 253 28.97 -19.52 34.21
CA ASP A 253 29.46 -20.35 33.10
C ASP A 253 28.32 -20.73 32.14
N PHE A 254 28.59 -20.72 30.84
CA PHE A 254 27.70 -21.28 29.86
C PHE A 254 27.52 -22.79 30.04
N ILE A 255 26.26 -23.24 30.07
CA ILE A 255 25.97 -24.65 30.16
C ILE A 255 26.31 -25.37 28.84
N ILE A 256 26.94 -26.51 28.96
CA ILE A 256 27.27 -27.45 27.85
C ILE A 256 26.70 -28.83 28.25
N LEU A 257 26.04 -29.49 27.29
CA LEU A 257 25.42 -30.83 27.46
C LEU A 257 26.31 -31.98 27.00
#